data_c2ab8989cb63ab8a2c802ef8a5eddd2e
#
_entry.id   c2ab8989cb63ab8a2c802ef8a5eddd2e
#
_cell.length_a   1.000
_cell.length_b   1.000
_cell.length_c   1.000
_cell.angle_alpha   90.00
_cell.angle_beta   90.00
_cell.angle_gamma   90.00
#
_symmetry.space_group_name_H-M   'P 1'
#
loop_
_entity.id
_entity.type
_entity.pdbx_description
1 polymer ?
#
loop_
_entity_poly.entity_id
_entity_poly.type
_entity_poly.pdbx_seq_one_letter_code
_entity_poly.pdbx_strand_id
1 'polypeptide(L)'
;MYTLSIRRDFIATHFLIGGDWGPENFPNSHHYVLELQLGGDELDQHGYLVDIVDVEKQLGELIGYYKEKTLNDLPEFSGLNPSIERFARILTTALNARIMAANIHTVCGVLWENENAWASYSLSR
;
A
#
# COMPACT_ATOMS: atom_id res chain seq x y z
N MET A 1 13.59 -5.49 -17.81
CA MET A 1 13.32 -5.37 -16.36
C MET A 1 12.28 -6.37 -15.93
N TYR A 2 12.53 -7.06 -14.83
CA TYR A 2 11.56 -7.98 -14.25
C TYR A 2 10.59 -7.20 -13.36
N THR A 3 9.35 -7.67 -13.29
CA THR A 3 8.35 -7.16 -12.34
C THR A 3 7.72 -8.33 -11.61
N LEU A 4 7.71 -8.23 -10.29
CA LEU A 4 7.01 -9.17 -9.42
C LEU A 4 5.88 -8.44 -8.74
N SER A 5 4.68 -9.02 -8.72
CA SER A 5 3.51 -8.42 -8.10
C SER A 5 2.87 -9.35 -7.08
N ILE A 6 2.55 -8.82 -5.92
CA ILE A 6 1.88 -9.54 -4.83
C ILE A 6 0.68 -8.72 -4.38
N ARG A 7 -0.46 -9.36 -4.17
CA ARG A 7 -1.71 -8.70 -3.77
C ARG A 7 -2.18 -9.19 -2.40
N ARG A 8 -2.76 -8.26 -1.63
CA ARG A 8 -3.47 -8.56 -0.38
C ARG A 8 -4.66 -7.63 -0.26
N ASP A 9 -5.70 -8.08 0.39
CA ASP A 9 -6.89 -7.29 0.64
C ASP A 9 -7.12 -7.11 2.14
N PHE A 10 -7.84 -6.05 2.49
CA PHE A 10 -8.18 -5.74 3.87
C PHE A 10 -9.31 -4.72 3.91
N ILE A 11 -9.99 -4.65 5.04
CA ILE A 11 -11.04 -3.65 5.28
C ILE A 11 -10.50 -2.62 6.26
N ALA A 12 -10.69 -1.33 5.94
CA ALA A 12 -10.41 -0.22 6.82
C ALA A 12 -11.47 0.85 6.65
N THR A 13 -11.61 1.69 7.65
CA THR A 13 -12.62 2.74 7.71
C THR A 13 -11.96 4.11 7.60
N HIS A 14 -12.62 5.06 6.96
CA HIS A 14 -12.19 6.44 6.92
C HIS A 14 -13.39 7.39 6.88
N PHE A 15 -13.12 8.68 7.08
CA PHE A 15 -14.07 9.76 6.83
C PHE A 15 -13.30 10.99 6.33
N LEU A 16 -13.98 11.83 5.52
CA LEU A 16 -13.36 13.03 4.96
C LEU A 16 -13.62 14.23 5.87
N ILE A 17 -12.63 15.12 5.93
CA ILE A 17 -12.64 16.33 6.77
C ILE A 17 -12.36 17.56 5.91
N GLY A 18 -12.75 18.75 6.40
CA GLY A 18 -12.40 20.01 5.77
C GLY A 18 -13.30 20.43 4.61
N GLY A 19 -14.40 19.74 4.38
CA GLY A 19 -15.34 20.07 3.31
C GLY A 19 -16.64 19.29 3.43
N ASP A 20 -17.51 19.44 2.42
CA ASP A 20 -18.78 18.72 2.36
C ASP A 20 -18.72 17.68 1.22
N TRP A 21 -18.64 16.43 1.59
CA TRP A 21 -18.67 15.28 0.68
C TRP A 21 -19.85 14.36 0.97
N GLY A 22 -20.89 14.90 1.64
CA GLY A 22 -22.09 14.14 1.94
C GLY A 22 -21.82 12.95 2.87
N PRO A 23 -22.25 11.73 2.48
CA PRO A 23 -22.06 10.54 3.32
C PRO A 23 -20.61 10.25 3.69
N GLU A 24 -19.65 10.66 2.87
CA GLU A 24 -18.24 10.40 3.14
C GLU A 24 -17.63 11.27 4.24
N ASN A 25 -18.36 12.26 4.74
CA ASN A 25 -17.98 12.97 5.96
C ASN A 25 -18.18 12.13 7.22
N PHE A 26 -18.87 11.00 7.12
CA PHE A 26 -19.10 10.07 8.21
C PHE A 26 -18.27 8.81 8.01
N PRO A 27 -17.92 8.08 9.09
CA PRO A 27 -17.15 6.85 8.97
C PRO A 27 -17.75 5.89 7.96
N ASN A 28 -16.96 5.47 7.00
CA ASN A 28 -17.35 4.50 5.98
C ASN A 28 -16.21 3.52 5.72
N SER A 29 -16.56 2.27 5.52
CA SER A 29 -15.59 1.19 5.33
C SER A 29 -15.41 0.88 3.85
N HIS A 30 -14.16 0.57 3.49
CA HIS A 30 -13.80 0.14 2.15
C HIS A 30 -13.05 -1.17 2.20
N HIS A 31 -13.31 -2.01 1.20
CA HIS A 31 -12.52 -3.22 0.97
C HIS A 31 -11.37 -2.85 0.04
N TYR A 32 -10.23 -2.55 0.63
CA TYR A 32 -9.03 -2.20 -0.12
C TYR A 32 -8.34 -3.44 -0.68
N VAL A 33 -7.76 -3.30 -1.86
CA VAL A 33 -6.81 -4.27 -2.40
C VAL A 33 -5.50 -3.53 -2.64
N LEU A 34 -4.43 -4.01 -2.03
CA LEU A 34 -3.09 -3.48 -2.24
C LEU A 34 -2.30 -4.45 -3.12
N GLU A 35 -1.82 -3.94 -4.24
CA GLU A 35 -0.93 -4.65 -5.14
C GLU A 35 0.45 -4.02 -5.04
N LEU A 36 1.41 -4.79 -4.56
CA LEU A 36 2.80 -4.37 -4.48
C LEU A 36 3.55 -4.87 -5.69
N GLN A 37 4.09 -3.96 -6.50
CA GLN A 37 4.90 -4.27 -7.67
C GLN A 37 6.35 -3.92 -7.40
N LEU A 38 7.23 -4.90 -7.57
CA LEU A 38 8.67 -4.75 -7.39
C LEU A 38 9.35 -4.95 -8.74
N GLY A 39 10.25 -4.04 -9.11
CA GLY A 39 10.94 -4.08 -10.37
C GLY A 39 12.46 -4.12 -10.20
N GLY A 40 13.14 -4.84 -11.08
CA GLY A 40 14.59 -4.89 -11.12
C GLY A 40 15.10 -5.53 -12.40
N ASP A 41 16.37 -5.28 -12.70
CA ASP A 41 17.00 -5.74 -13.94
C ASP A 41 17.69 -7.08 -13.80
N GLU A 42 18.08 -7.46 -12.58
CA GLU A 42 18.91 -8.63 -12.33
C GLU A 42 18.27 -9.57 -11.32
N LEU A 43 18.44 -10.86 -11.54
CA LEU A 43 18.04 -11.91 -10.60
C LEU A 43 19.24 -12.28 -9.72
N ASP A 44 18.96 -12.87 -8.58
CA ASP A 44 20.01 -13.41 -7.71
C ASP A 44 20.58 -14.71 -8.27
N GLN A 45 21.53 -15.32 -7.53
CA GLN A 45 22.18 -16.56 -7.95
C GLN A 45 21.22 -17.75 -8.12
N HIS A 46 20.02 -17.67 -7.53
CA HIS A 46 18.99 -18.72 -7.61
C HIS A 46 17.94 -18.43 -8.67
N GLY A 47 18.02 -17.29 -9.36
CA GLY A 47 17.05 -16.91 -10.39
C GLY A 47 15.85 -16.16 -9.83
N TYR A 48 15.94 -15.58 -8.63
CA TYR A 48 14.86 -14.82 -7.99
C TYR A 48 15.16 -13.33 -7.97
N LEU A 49 14.14 -12.53 -8.21
CA LEU A 49 14.21 -11.09 -8.02
C LEU A 49 14.26 -10.75 -6.52
N VAL A 50 13.46 -11.44 -5.74
CA VAL A 50 13.34 -11.26 -4.29
C VAL A 50 12.73 -12.51 -3.68
N ASP A 51 12.91 -12.70 -2.39
CA ASP A 51 12.24 -13.76 -1.64
C ASP A 51 10.77 -13.40 -1.43
N ILE A 52 9.88 -14.07 -2.18
CA ILE A 52 8.43 -13.85 -2.10
C ILE A 52 7.90 -14.09 -0.68
N VAL A 53 8.40 -15.09 0.01
CA VAL A 53 7.96 -15.42 1.37
C VAL A 53 8.22 -14.27 2.33
N ASP A 54 9.40 -13.64 2.23
CA ASP A 54 9.73 -12.48 3.05
C ASP A 54 8.84 -11.28 2.68
N VAL A 55 8.64 -11.01 1.40
CA VAL A 55 7.78 -9.91 0.95
C VAL A 55 6.35 -10.12 1.43
N GLU A 56 5.81 -11.33 1.34
CA GLU A 56 4.47 -11.63 1.84
C GLU A 56 4.35 -11.40 3.34
N LYS A 57 5.39 -11.74 4.09
CA LYS A 57 5.45 -11.49 5.54
C LYS A 57 5.41 -9.98 5.84
N GLN A 58 6.25 -9.20 5.17
CA GLN A 58 6.32 -7.75 5.37
C GLN A 58 4.98 -7.08 5.00
N LEU A 59 4.39 -7.49 3.88
CA LEU A 59 3.11 -6.99 3.43
C LEU A 59 1.99 -7.33 4.41
N GLY A 60 1.95 -8.57 4.89
CA GLY A 60 0.96 -9.03 5.86
C GLY A 60 1.07 -8.30 7.21
N GLU A 61 2.27 -8.04 7.69
CA GLU A 61 2.49 -7.29 8.93
C GLU A 61 2.03 -5.84 8.80
N LEU A 62 2.34 -5.20 7.68
CA LEU A 62 1.89 -3.82 7.44
C LEU A 62 0.38 -3.73 7.34
N ILE A 63 -0.25 -4.62 6.59
CA ILE A 63 -1.70 -4.67 6.46
C ILE A 63 -2.37 -4.95 7.81
N GLY A 64 -1.78 -5.81 8.62
CA GLY A 64 -2.27 -6.11 9.97
C GLY A 64 -2.36 -4.88 10.86
N TYR A 65 -1.51 -3.89 10.63
CA TYR A 65 -1.57 -2.61 11.35
C TYR A 65 -2.77 -1.76 10.93
N TYR A 66 -3.15 -1.79 9.64
CA TYR A 66 -4.26 -0.97 9.12
C TYR A 66 -5.61 -1.67 9.17
N LYS A 67 -5.61 -2.99 9.17
CA LYS A 67 -6.81 -3.80 9.08
C LYS A 67 -7.81 -3.47 10.18
N GLU A 68 -9.07 -3.23 9.79
CA GLU A 68 -10.21 -2.98 10.67
C GLU A 68 -10.05 -1.73 11.57
N LYS A 69 -9.17 -0.82 11.18
CA LYS A 69 -9.00 0.45 11.89
C LYS A 69 -9.62 1.60 11.13
N THR A 70 -9.87 2.69 11.86
CA THR A 70 -10.23 3.97 11.26
C THR A 70 -8.94 4.73 10.98
N LEU A 71 -8.65 4.96 9.70
CA LEU A 71 -7.41 5.59 9.27
C LEU A 71 -7.20 6.96 9.90
N ASN A 72 -8.27 7.74 10.05
CA ASN A 72 -8.23 9.07 10.65
C ASN A 72 -7.66 9.07 12.08
N ASP A 73 -7.78 7.97 12.80
CA ASP A 73 -7.32 7.86 14.20
C ASP A 73 -5.83 7.51 14.28
N LEU A 74 -5.19 7.18 13.17
CA LEU A 74 -3.78 6.81 13.15
C LEU A 74 -2.88 8.04 13.07
N PRO A 75 -1.71 8.05 13.74
CA PRO A 75 -0.83 9.23 13.78
C PRO A 75 -0.41 9.73 12.40
N GLU A 76 -0.15 8.84 11.45
CA GLU A 76 0.28 9.20 10.09
C GLU A 76 -0.79 9.92 9.27
N PHE A 77 -2.06 9.86 9.70
CA PHE A 77 -3.17 10.56 9.07
C PHE A 77 -3.65 11.78 9.86
N SER A 78 -2.96 12.16 10.94
CA SER A 78 -3.39 13.23 11.82
C SER A 78 -3.58 14.55 11.08
N GLY A 79 -4.80 15.09 11.09
CA GLY A 79 -5.15 16.35 10.44
C GLY A 79 -5.23 16.27 8.91
N LEU A 80 -5.17 15.07 8.34
CA LEU A 80 -5.14 14.84 6.90
C LEU A 80 -6.37 14.06 6.45
N ASN A 81 -6.80 14.30 5.22
CA ASN A 81 -7.76 13.42 4.57
C ASN A 81 -7.06 12.11 4.17
N PRO A 82 -7.60 10.96 4.59
CA PRO A 82 -7.06 9.66 4.17
C PRO A 82 -7.54 9.31 2.76
N SER A 83 -7.15 10.14 1.80
CA SER A 83 -7.43 9.88 0.39
C SER A 83 -6.74 8.60 -0.05
N ILE A 84 -7.24 7.98 -1.12
CA ILE A 84 -6.61 6.78 -1.69
C ILE A 84 -5.18 7.07 -2.17
N GLU A 85 -4.92 8.28 -2.70
CA GLU A 85 -3.59 8.69 -3.14
C GLU A 85 -2.62 8.78 -1.96
N ARG A 86 -3.05 9.41 -0.87
CA ARG A 86 -2.23 9.54 0.33
C ARG A 86 -1.98 8.20 1.00
N PHE A 87 -2.98 7.37 1.07
CA PHE A 87 -2.85 6.03 1.64
C PHE A 87 -1.90 5.16 0.80
N ALA A 88 -2.01 5.22 -0.53
CA ALA A 88 -1.08 4.54 -1.42
C ALA A 88 0.37 4.98 -1.16
N ARG A 89 0.62 6.26 -0.98
CA ARG A 89 1.96 6.79 -0.67
C ARG A 89 2.48 6.28 0.67
N ILE A 90 1.66 6.32 1.70
CA ILE A 90 2.02 5.87 3.05
C ILE A 90 2.39 4.38 3.01
N LEU A 91 1.55 3.56 2.39
CA LEU A 91 1.79 2.11 2.29
C LEU A 91 3.06 1.81 1.49
N THR A 92 3.23 2.45 0.34
CA THR A 92 4.39 2.22 -0.53
C THR A 92 5.69 2.64 0.16
N THR A 93 5.70 3.79 0.83
CA THR A 93 6.86 4.27 1.57
C THR A 93 7.24 3.30 2.69
N ALA A 94 6.26 2.81 3.44
CA ALA A 94 6.50 1.84 4.50
C ALA A 94 7.05 0.53 3.97
N LEU A 95 6.51 0.02 2.87
CA LEU A 95 6.98 -1.22 2.23
C LEU A 95 8.39 -1.06 1.66
N ASN A 96 8.67 0.09 1.05
CA ASN A 96 10.01 0.39 0.55
C ASN A 96 11.08 0.29 1.64
N ALA A 97 10.76 0.75 2.85
CA ALA A 97 11.67 0.66 3.98
C ALA A 97 11.84 -0.77 4.52
N ARG A 98 10.89 -1.66 4.29
CA ARG A 98 10.90 -3.05 4.78
C ARG A 98 11.57 -4.02 3.81
N ILE A 99 11.69 -3.67 2.54
CA ILE A 99 12.22 -4.56 1.50
C ILE A 99 13.70 -4.24 1.31
N MET A 100 14.57 -5.18 1.68
CA MET A 100 16.01 -4.98 1.76
C MET A 100 16.79 -5.54 0.56
N ALA A 101 16.09 -6.10 -0.44
CA ALA A 101 16.73 -6.72 -1.59
C ALA A 101 17.50 -5.68 -2.45
N ALA A 102 18.79 -5.93 -2.68
CA ALA A 102 19.67 -4.99 -3.39
C ALA A 102 19.35 -4.85 -4.88
N ASN A 103 18.74 -5.87 -5.47
CA ASN A 103 18.42 -5.88 -6.91
C ASN A 103 17.04 -5.30 -7.24
N ILE A 104 16.33 -4.77 -6.25
CA ILE A 104 15.07 -4.05 -6.47
C ILE A 104 15.39 -2.58 -6.74
N HIS A 105 14.92 -2.07 -7.87
CA HIS A 105 15.12 -0.67 -8.29
C HIS A 105 13.86 0.17 -8.25
N THR A 106 12.69 -0.47 -8.33
CA THR A 106 11.41 0.24 -8.27
C THR A 106 10.46 -0.46 -7.32
N VAL A 107 9.73 0.33 -6.55
CA VAL A 107 8.68 -0.14 -5.65
C VAL A 107 7.44 0.67 -5.95
N CYS A 108 6.35 0.01 -6.33
CA CYS A 108 5.07 0.65 -6.65
C CYS A 108 3.96 0.00 -5.85
N GLY A 109 3.20 0.81 -5.14
CA GLY A 109 1.97 0.36 -4.51
C GLY A 109 0.77 0.83 -5.30
N VAL A 110 -0.06 -0.11 -5.75
CA VAL A 110 -1.34 0.16 -6.39
C VAL A 110 -2.43 -0.18 -5.40
N LEU A 111 -3.20 0.82 -4.99
CA LEU A 111 -4.23 0.65 -3.98
C LEU A 111 -5.60 0.84 -4.61
N TRP A 112 -6.42 -0.19 -4.56
CA TRP A 112 -7.81 -0.18 -5.01
C TRP A 112 -8.72 0.12 -3.84
N GLU A 113 -9.59 1.12 -4.01
CA GLU A 113 -10.62 1.47 -3.02
C GLU A 113 -11.90 0.67 -3.26
N ASN A 114 -12.16 0.32 -4.53
CA ASN A 114 -13.25 -0.52 -4.98
C ASN A 114 -12.85 -1.16 -6.31
N GLU A 115 -13.77 -1.87 -6.96
CA GLU A 115 -13.49 -2.58 -8.22
C GLU A 115 -13.11 -1.65 -9.38
N ASN A 116 -13.43 -0.37 -9.31
CA ASN A 116 -13.34 0.55 -10.43
C ASN A 116 -12.29 1.65 -10.26
N ALA A 117 -11.76 1.85 -9.06
CA ALA A 117 -10.88 2.99 -8.77
C ALA A 117 -9.64 2.57 -8.01
N TRP A 118 -8.48 3.01 -8.48
CA TRP A 118 -7.20 2.79 -7.80
C TRP A 118 -6.33 4.03 -7.91
N ALA A 119 -5.40 4.16 -7.00
CA ALA A 119 -4.31 5.10 -7.09
C ALA A 119 -3.00 4.35 -6.90
N SER A 120 -1.92 4.89 -7.40
CA SER A 120 -0.60 4.29 -7.21
C SER A 120 0.43 5.33 -6.78
N TYR A 121 1.46 4.86 -6.11
CA TYR A 121 2.63 5.65 -5.76
C TYR A 121 3.87 4.82 -6.00
N SER A 122 4.84 5.39 -6.68
CA SER A 122 6.06 4.70 -7.06
C SER A 122 7.30 5.37 -6.49
N LEU A 123 8.26 4.56 -6.07
CA LEU A 123 9.57 4.99 -5.61
C LEU A 123 10.65 4.30 -6.42
N SER A 124 11.69 5.05 -6.75
CA SER A 124 12.92 4.51 -7.33
C SER A 124 13.97 4.35 -6.24
N ARG A 125 14.77 3.29 -6.37
CA ARG A 125 15.81 2.95 -5.38
C ARG A 125 17.20 2.98 -6.00
#